data_c3a34cf3b5359f385ac6235bb3bd1ba9
#
_entry.id   c3a34cf3b5359f385ac6235bb3bd1ba9
#
_cell.length_a   1.000
_cell.length_b   1.000
_cell.length_c   1.000
_cell.angle_alpha   90.00
_cell.angle_beta   90.00
_cell.angle_gamma   90.00
#
_symmetry.space_group_name_H-M   'P 1'
#
loop_
_entity.id
_entity.type
_entity.pdbx_description
1 polymer ?
#
loop_
_entity_poly.entity_id
_entity_poly.type
_entity_poly.pdbx_seq_one_letter_code
_entity_poly.pdbx_strand_id
1 'polypeptide(L)'
;AFTRKRTLDAATVLKTTINMQGQNLTSELFRAFGKKAAKSNAKVVSTSAYVQRKSQLSPACFKHILTVFNQNLFNIQLLDHKYRLFAVDGSDFNQIWNPKSKNIVQSSTHKNKPYCQIHVNALYDLLDNTYQDCVFQPKSEMDERKAAVQMLEKLNCGPYIVTMDRGYTSFNMVENCNRLPNCHYVIRTKASCGGIREVAALPDQECDTDISCKVTTSNYYYITHKDSENLHHVQHHYHQYIKYRSKNTQDLNWDFSTFCTIKFRACKFKINDSKSDKEVWEVVLTNLDRKNYPLHRIKELYHLRWGIETSFKKLKYSLGSVEFHSKQDKFIEMEIYAHMIMFNAISQIDAQAYIPQRHCKHQYAINFKQSCFIIQSMYLNSSLSETFERILIQVSHYTIPIRPGRKDKRNIKPKSAVYYLYRVA
;
A
#
# COMPACT_ATOMS: atom_id res chain seq x y z
N ALA A 1 -23.60 -13.96 -16.03
CA ALA A 1 -24.31 -12.73 -15.65
C ALA A 1 -24.47 -11.73 -16.81
N PHE A 2 -23.52 -11.62 -17.72
CA PHE A 2 -23.51 -10.67 -18.86
C PHE A 2 -23.76 -11.37 -20.20
N THR A 3 -24.72 -12.25 -20.28
CA THR A 3 -24.97 -13.09 -21.47
C THR A 3 -25.68 -12.39 -22.61
N ARG A 4 -26.43 -11.31 -22.34
CA ARG A 4 -27.15 -10.55 -23.37
C ARG A 4 -26.40 -9.30 -23.79
N LYS A 5 -26.28 -9.03 -25.09
CA LYS A 5 -25.76 -7.77 -25.64
C LYS A 5 -26.63 -6.59 -25.17
N ARG A 6 -26.13 -5.73 -24.33
CA ARG A 6 -26.79 -4.52 -23.81
C ARG A 6 -25.81 -3.36 -23.80
N THR A 7 -26.32 -2.14 -23.69
CA THR A 7 -25.51 -0.91 -23.58
C THR A 7 -24.49 -0.97 -22.44
N LEU A 8 -24.85 -1.62 -21.31
CA LEU A 8 -23.96 -1.87 -20.18
C LEU A 8 -23.52 -3.35 -20.17
N ASP A 9 -22.58 -3.70 -21.03
CA ASP A 9 -21.85 -4.96 -20.94
C ASP A 9 -20.80 -4.93 -19.83
N ALA A 10 -20.15 -6.05 -19.56
CA ALA A 10 -19.14 -6.15 -18.49
C ALA A 10 -17.96 -5.20 -18.72
N ALA A 11 -17.45 -5.13 -19.95
CA ALA A 11 -16.32 -4.28 -20.29
C ALA A 11 -16.64 -2.79 -20.08
N THR A 12 -17.84 -2.38 -20.48
CA THR A 12 -18.31 -1.00 -20.29
C THR A 12 -18.44 -0.65 -18.82
N VAL A 13 -19.00 -1.54 -17.99
CA VAL A 13 -19.12 -1.32 -16.54
C VAL A 13 -17.74 -1.26 -15.87
N LEU A 14 -16.82 -2.16 -16.24
CA LEU A 14 -15.45 -2.16 -15.72
C LEU A 14 -14.71 -0.87 -16.11
N LYS A 15 -14.70 -0.52 -17.39
CA LYS A 15 -14.07 0.71 -17.91
C LYS A 15 -14.61 1.96 -17.22
N THR A 16 -15.94 2.05 -17.08
CA THR A 16 -16.58 3.18 -16.41
C THR A 16 -16.16 3.26 -14.94
N THR A 17 -16.16 2.11 -14.21
CA THR A 17 -15.73 2.09 -12.80
C THR A 17 -14.27 2.51 -12.63
N ILE A 18 -13.36 2.01 -13.48
CA ILE A 18 -11.92 2.34 -13.42
C ILE A 18 -11.70 3.83 -13.67
N ASN A 19 -12.53 4.46 -14.51
CA ASN A 19 -12.39 5.87 -14.87
C ASN A 19 -13.17 6.83 -13.96
N MET A 20 -13.87 6.34 -12.93
CA MET A 20 -14.58 7.20 -11.97
C MET A 20 -13.61 8.08 -11.19
N GLN A 21 -14.10 9.28 -10.87
CA GLN A 21 -13.43 10.27 -10.03
C GLN A 21 -14.26 10.49 -8.75
N GLY A 22 -13.93 11.48 -7.95
CA GLY A 22 -14.68 11.80 -6.74
C GLY A 22 -16.01 12.58 -6.96
N GLN A 23 -16.61 12.54 -8.15
CA GLN A 23 -17.89 13.22 -8.44
C GLN A 23 -19.09 12.38 -7.97
N ASN A 24 -20.31 12.95 -7.97
CA ASN A 24 -21.50 12.13 -7.75
C ASN A 24 -21.73 11.17 -8.93
N LEU A 25 -22.41 10.05 -8.67
CA LEU A 25 -22.58 8.99 -9.67
C LEU A 25 -23.28 9.46 -10.95
N THR A 26 -24.23 10.39 -10.84
CA THR A 26 -24.91 10.96 -12.01
C THR A 26 -23.95 11.71 -12.92
N SER A 27 -23.07 12.53 -12.34
CA SER A 27 -22.04 13.26 -13.08
C SER A 27 -21.00 12.33 -13.71
N GLU A 28 -20.62 11.27 -13.01
CA GLU A 28 -19.70 10.25 -13.56
C GLU A 28 -20.31 9.54 -14.78
N LEU A 29 -21.57 9.17 -14.71
CA LEU A 29 -22.29 8.54 -15.82
C LEU A 29 -22.51 9.52 -16.98
N PHE A 30 -22.78 10.79 -16.70
CA PHE A 30 -22.87 11.81 -17.74
C PHE A 30 -21.51 12.00 -18.45
N ARG A 31 -20.42 12.02 -17.70
CA ARG A 31 -19.06 12.08 -18.26
C ARG A 31 -18.76 10.89 -19.17
N ALA A 32 -19.17 9.69 -18.76
CA ALA A 32 -18.92 8.45 -19.51
C ALA A 32 -19.82 8.30 -20.76
N PHE A 33 -21.07 8.70 -20.67
CA PHE A 33 -22.08 8.39 -21.69
C PHE A 33 -22.70 9.62 -22.35
N GLY A 34 -22.54 10.83 -21.80
CA GLY A 34 -23.22 12.04 -22.24
C GLY A 34 -22.98 12.40 -23.69
N LYS A 35 -21.71 12.32 -24.16
CA LYS A 35 -21.35 12.61 -25.57
C LYS A 35 -22.05 11.65 -26.53
N LYS A 36 -22.11 10.36 -26.20
CA LYS A 36 -22.77 9.34 -27.02
C LYS A 36 -24.30 9.54 -27.01
N ALA A 37 -24.87 9.83 -25.85
CA ALA A 37 -26.29 10.10 -25.68
C ALA A 37 -26.72 11.35 -26.49
N ALA A 38 -25.94 12.43 -26.42
CA ALA A 38 -26.22 13.65 -27.18
C ALA A 38 -26.20 13.42 -28.70
N LYS A 39 -25.24 12.62 -29.21
CA LYS A 39 -25.18 12.28 -30.64
C LYS A 39 -26.35 11.45 -31.16
N SER A 40 -26.95 10.61 -30.30
CA SER A 40 -28.05 9.71 -30.65
C SER A 40 -29.42 10.21 -30.18
N ASN A 41 -29.48 11.41 -29.59
CA ASN A 41 -30.66 11.96 -28.93
C ASN A 41 -31.29 10.99 -27.89
N ALA A 42 -30.46 10.19 -27.23
CA ALA A 42 -30.84 9.18 -26.27
C ALA A 42 -30.63 9.68 -24.83
N LYS A 43 -31.32 9.07 -23.87
CA LYS A 43 -31.07 9.34 -22.45
C LYS A 43 -29.76 8.71 -22.00
N VAL A 44 -29.04 9.41 -21.11
CA VAL A 44 -27.88 8.87 -20.40
C VAL A 44 -28.33 7.68 -19.53
N VAL A 45 -27.46 6.71 -19.37
CA VAL A 45 -27.67 5.56 -18.47
C VAL A 45 -28.03 6.03 -17.07
N SER A 46 -29.11 5.49 -16.50
CA SER A 46 -29.52 5.84 -15.14
C SER A 46 -28.59 5.22 -14.09
N THR A 47 -28.46 5.90 -12.95
CA THR A 47 -27.68 5.40 -11.79
C THR A 47 -28.16 4.03 -11.33
N SER A 48 -29.48 3.80 -11.29
CA SER A 48 -30.07 2.50 -10.92
C SER A 48 -29.64 1.39 -11.87
N ALA A 49 -29.73 1.62 -13.19
CA ALA A 49 -29.32 0.63 -14.19
C ALA A 49 -27.83 0.30 -14.09
N TYR A 50 -27.00 1.30 -13.85
CA TYR A 50 -25.56 1.11 -13.66
C TYR A 50 -25.26 0.30 -12.40
N VAL A 51 -25.84 0.66 -11.25
CA VAL A 51 -25.64 -0.04 -9.97
C VAL A 51 -26.11 -1.50 -10.06
N GLN A 52 -27.26 -1.76 -10.68
CA GLN A 52 -27.75 -3.13 -10.91
C GLN A 52 -26.77 -3.95 -11.77
N ARG A 53 -26.16 -3.36 -12.77
CA ARG A 53 -25.16 -4.05 -13.60
C ARG A 53 -23.83 -4.23 -12.86
N LYS A 54 -23.37 -3.20 -12.14
CA LYS A 54 -22.15 -3.27 -11.31
C LYS A 54 -22.28 -4.34 -10.22
N SER A 55 -23.49 -4.55 -9.65
CA SER A 55 -23.72 -5.56 -8.60
C SER A 55 -23.48 -7.01 -9.07
N GLN A 56 -23.50 -7.27 -10.37
CA GLN A 56 -23.20 -8.57 -10.97
C GLN A 56 -21.68 -8.87 -11.04
N LEU A 57 -20.83 -7.87 -10.79
CA LEU A 57 -19.38 -8.02 -10.66
C LEU A 57 -19.02 -8.32 -9.21
N SER A 58 -17.78 -8.79 -9.02
CA SER A 58 -17.18 -8.99 -7.69
C SER A 58 -15.86 -8.21 -7.58
N PRO A 59 -15.38 -7.89 -6.37
CA PRO A 59 -14.05 -7.32 -6.18
C PRO A 59 -12.93 -8.16 -6.81
N ALA A 60 -13.11 -9.49 -6.85
CA ALA A 60 -12.15 -10.40 -7.47
C ALA A 60 -11.92 -10.12 -8.96
N CYS A 61 -12.93 -9.61 -9.69
CA CYS A 61 -12.77 -9.21 -11.09
C CYS A 61 -11.75 -8.05 -11.22
N PHE A 62 -11.84 -7.05 -10.35
CA PHE A 62 -10.91 -5.91 -10.36
C PHE A 62 -9.52 -6.32 -9.85
N LYS A 63 -9.46 -7.18 -8.83
CA LYS A 63 -8.19 -7.75 -8.37
C LYS A 63 -7.49 -8.52 -9.51
N HIS A 64 -8.22 -9.32 -10.25
CA HIS A 64 -7.68 -10.04 -11.42
C HIS A 64 -7.15 -9.08 -12.48
N ILE A 65 -7.89 -8.01 -12.78
CA ILE A 65 -7.42 -6.98 -13.73
C ILE A 65 -6.13 -6.33 -13.24
N LEU A 66 -6.03 -5.98 -11.94
CA LEU A 66 -4.81 -5.43 -11.35
C LEU A 66 -3.64 -6.41 -11.51
N THR A 67 -3.87 -7.70 -11.21
CA THR A 67 -2.84 -8.75 -11.34
C THR A 67 -2.37 -8.89 -12.79
N VAL A 68 -3.30 -9.00 -13.74
CA VAL A 68 -2.96 -9.12 -15.18
C VAL A 68 -2.26 -7.86 -15.69
N PHE A 69 -2.70 -6.67 -15.26
CA PHE A 69 -2.02 -5.43 -15.60
C PHE A 69 -0.55 -5.46 -15.15
N ASN A 70 -0.30 -5.84 -13.89
CA ASN A 70 1.05 -5.90 -13.33
C ASN A 70 1.94 -6.97 -13.98
N GLN A 71 1.36 -8.09 -14.41
CA GLN A 71 2.10 -9.13 -15.16
C GLN A 71 2.54 -8.69 -16.56
N ASN A 72 1.87 -7.69 -17.12
CA ASN A 72 2.14 -7.16 -18.44
C ASN A 72 2.84 -5.78 -18.41
N LEU A 73 3.45 -5.41 -17.28
CA LEU A 73 4.27 -4.19 -17.20
C LEU A 73 5.52 -4.33 -18.09
N PHE A 74 5.82 -3.27 -18.82
CA PHE A 74 7.02 -3.19 -19.66
C PHE A 74 8.13 -2.44 -18.91
N ASN A 75 9.38 -2.83 -19.16
CA ASN A 75 10.57 -2.13 -18.64
C ASN A 75 10.58 -1.99 -17.11
N ILE A 76 10.33 -3.11 -16.40
CA ILE A 76 10.38 -3.14 -14.94
C ILE A 76 11.74 -2.64 -14.45
N GLN A 77 11.72 -1.62 -13.60
CA GLN A 77 12.92 -1.08 -13.00
C GLN A 77 13.44 -2.00 -11.89
N LEU A 78 14.74 -2.23 -11.90
CA LEU A 78 15.41 -3.06 -10.90
C LEU A 78 16.48 -2.26 -10.16
N LEU A 79 16.50 -2.37 -8.84
CA LEU A 79 17.59 -1.88 -8.01
C LEU A 79 18.83 -2.73 -8.28
N ASP A 80 19.96 -2.05 -8.56
CA ASP A 80 21.25 -2.68 -8.86
C ASP A 80 21.13 -3.77 -9.96
N HIS A 81 20.23 -3.57 -10.94
CA HIS A 81 19.89 -4.50 -12.03
C HIS A 81 19.47 -5.91 -11.57
N LYS A 82 19.06 -6.08 -10.32
CA LYS A 82 18.78 -7.38 -9.73
C LYS A 82 17.48 -7.44 -8.95
N TYR A 83 17.19 -6.46 -8.12
CA TYR A 83 16.11 -6.55 -7.15
C TYR A 83 14.92 -5.67 -7.53
N ARG A 84 13.72 -6.20 -7.44
CA ARG A 84 12.54 -5.36 -7.29
C ARG A 84 12.53 -4.74 -5.89
N LEU A 85 12.06 -3.53 -5.76
CA LEU A 85 12.02 -2.84 -4.47
C LEU A 85 10.58 -2.52 -4.07
N PHE A 86 10.11 -3.19 -3.04
CA PHE A 86 8.74 -3.05 -2.53
C PHE A 86 8.69 -2.32 -1.20
N ALA A 87 7.55 -1.70 -0.93
CA ALA A 87 7.14 -1.29 0.40
C ALA A 87 5.79 -1.91 0.76
N VAL A 88 5.61 -2.20 2.04
CA VAL A 88 4.31 -2.59 2.60
C VAL A 88 3.91 -1.55 3.64
N ASP A 89 2.67 -1.10 3.57
CA ASP A 89 2.11 -0.17 4.54
C ASP A 89 0.58 -0.29 4.55
N GLY A 90 -0.06 0.18 5.62
CA GLY A 90 -1.50 0.22 5.78
C GLY A 90 -2.06 1.63 5.73
N SER A 91 -3.29 1.79 5.24
CA SER A 91 -3.96 3.08 5.24
C SER A 91 -5.47 2.93 5.43
N ASP A 92 -6.04 3.78 6.29
CA ASP A 92 -7.47 3.78 6.57
C ASP A 92 -8.23 4.62 5.53
N PHE A 93 -9.34 4.09 5.02
CA PHE A 93 -10.26 4.78 4.13
C PHE A 93 -11.62 4.92 4.79
N ASN A 94 -12.07 6.15 4.95
CA ASN A 94 -13.38 6.44 5.53
C ASN A 94 -14.48 6.08 4.54
N GLN A 95 -15.57 5.55 5.06
CA GLN A 95 -16.73 5.13 4.28
C GLN A 95 -17.96 5.92 4.72
N ILE A 96 -18.93 6.06 3.82
CA ILE A 96 -20.25 6.57 4.17
C ILE A 96 -20.91 5.58 5.14
N TRP A 97 -21.56 6.09 6.19
CA TRP A 97 -22.21 5.28 7.20
C TRP A 97 -23.18 4.24 6.61
N ASN A 98 -22.97 3.01 7.01
CA ASN A 98 -23.83 1.88 6.66
C ASN A 98 -23.97 0.94 7.87
N PRO A 99 -25.14 0.80 8.50
CA PRO A 99 -25.33 -0.07 9.68
C PRO A 99 -25.14 -1.56 9.38
N LYS A 100 -25.07 -1.96 8.11
CA LYS A 100 -24.83 -3.35 7.67
C LYS A 100 -23.39 -3.58 7.22
N SER A 101 -22.50 -2.59 7.36
CA SER A 101 -21.09 -2.73 6.99
C SER A 101 -20.34 -3.60 7.99
N LYS A 102 -19.45 -4.46 7.48
CA LYS A 102 -18.47 -5.18 8.30
C LYS A 102 -17.36 -4.27 8.86
N ASN A 103 -17.24 -3.08 8.30
CA ASN A 103 -16.18 -2.11 8.60
C ASN A 103 -16.62 -1.07 9.65
N ILE A 104 -17.60 -1.39 10.49
CA ILE A 104 -18.03 -0.50 11.59
C ILE A 104 -16.95 -0.46 12.66
N VAL A 105 -16.54 0.74 13.01
CA VAL A 105 -15.64 1.02 14.13
C VAL A 105 -16.49 1.57 15.28
N GLN A 106 -16.53 0.83 16.40
CA GLN A 106 -17.14 1.31 17.63
C GLN A 106 -16.24 2.34 18.29
N SER A 107 -16.82 3.40 18.79
CA SER A 107 -16.05 4.38 19.57
C SER A 107 -15.76 3.82 20.95
N SER A 108 -14.54 4.01 21.42
CA SER A 108 -14.13 3.66 22.78
C SER A 108 -14.71 4.60 23.85
N THR A 109 -15.28 5.73 23.43
CA THR A 109 -15.91 6.71 24.31
C THR A 109 -17.38 6.87 23.97
N HIS A 110 -18.27 6.87 24.97
CA HIS A 110 -19.70 7.08 24.79
C HIS A 110 -20.10 8.40 24.10
N LYS A 111 -19.14 9.33 23.96
CA LYS A 111 -19.35 10.65 23.34
C LYS A 111 -19.23 10.62 21.80
N ASN A 112 -18.60 9.63 21.22
CA ASN A 112 -18.37 9.56 19.77
C ASN A 112 -19.29 8.53 19.14
N LYS A 113 -19.95 8.92 18.05
CA LYS A 113 -20.77 8.01 17.25
C LYS A 113 -19.90 6.98 16.52
N PRO A 114 -20.40 5.73 16.31
CA PRO A 114 -19.69 4.76 15.48
C PRO A 114 -19.58 5.28 14.03
N TYR A 115 -18.55 4.83 13.33
CA TYR A 115 -18.28 5.21 11.94
C TYR A 115 -17.84 3.99 11.13
N CYS A 116 -17.82 4.10 9.80
CA CYS A 116 -17.36 3.03 8.93
C CYS A 116 -15.98 3.38 8.35
N GLN A 117 -15.00 2.46 8.48
CA GLN A 117 -13.65 2.63 7.98
C GLN A 117 -13.04 1.29 7.57
N ILE A 118 -12.60 1.18 6.32
CA ILE A 118 -11.86 0.02 5.82
C ILE A 118 -10.36 0.26 5.93
N HIS A 119 -9.64 -0.73 6.43
CA HIS A 119 -8.18 -0.73 6.45
C HIS A 119 -7.66 -1.43 5.19
N VAL A 120 -6.77 -0.77 4.47
CA VAL A 120 -6.18 -1.26 3.22
C VAL A 120 -4.69 -1.45 3.43
N ASN A 121 -4.24 -2.70 3.50
CA ASN A 121 -2.83 -3.02 3.43
C ASN A 121 -2.43 -3.14 1.97
N ALA A 122 -1.35 -2.51 1.56
CA ALA A 122 -0.90 -2.54 0.18
C ALA A 122 0.57 -2.94 0.06
N LEU A 123 0.85 -3.67 -1.01
CA LEU A 123 2.19 -3.96 -1.51
C LEU A 123 2.44 -3.04 -2.71
N TYR A 124 3.47 -2.21 -2.63
CA TYR A 124 3.76 -1.17 -3.60
C TYR A 124 5.19 -1.27 -4.13
N ASP A 125 5.35 -1.25 -5.43
CA ASP A 125 6.66 -1.17 -6.08
C ASP A 125 7.14 0.28 -6.07
N LEU A 126 8.27 0.52 -5.41
CA LEU A 126 8.83 1.85 -5.20
C LEU A 126 9.55 2.40 -6.43
N LEU A 127 10.01 1.54 -7.33
CA LEU A 127 10.73 1.95 -8.54
C LEU A 127 9.76 2.21 -9.69
N ASP A 128 8.82 1.30 -9.90
CA ASP A 128 7.80 1.43 -10.95
C ASP A 128 6.60 2.27 -10.53
N ASN A 129 6.53 2.65 -9.25
CA ASN A 129 5.41 3.41 -8.69
C ASN A 129 4.05 2.72 -8.92
N THR A 130 3.93 1.42 -8.65
CA THR A 130 2.73 0.64 -8.91
C THR A 130 2.27 -0.17 -7.70
N TYR A 131 0.95 -0.22 -7.47
CA TYR A 131 0.35 -1.14 -6.50
C TYR A 131 0.37 -2.56 -7.05
N GLN A 132 0.98 -3.49 -6.32
CA GLN A 132 1.11 -4.89 -6.74
C GLN A 132 -0.03 -5.77 -6.24
N ASP A 133 -0.39 -5.63 -4.97
CA ASP A 133 -1.53 -6.32 -4.34
C ASP A 133 -2.06 -5.47 -3.18
N CYS A 134 -3.24 -5.81 -2.69
CA CYS A 134 -3.76 -5.28 -1.45
C CYS A 134 -4.66 -6.29 -0.72
N VAL A 135 -4.77 -6.10 0.60
CA VAL A 135 -5.65 -6.85 1.50
C VAL A 135 -6.54 -5.87 2.25
N PHE A 136 -7.85 -6.09 2.17
CA PHE A 136 -8.85 -5.32 2.90
C PHE A 136 -9.18 -5.98 4.23
N GLN A 137 -9.22 -5.19 5.29
CA GLN A 137 -9.57 -5.66 6.63
C GLN A 137 -10.52 -4.68 7.32
N PRO A 138 -11.51 -5.17 8.08
CA PRO A 138 -12.19 -4.34 9.05
C PRO A 138 -11.18 -3.79 10.07
N LYS A 139 -11.36 -2.56 10.53
CA LYS A 139 -10.45 -1.94 11.50
C LYS A 139 -10.36 -2.73 12.81
N SER A 140 -11.44 -3.40 13.20
CA SER A 140 -11.52 -4.26 14.39
C SER A 140 -10.72 -5.56 14.28
N GLU A 141 -10.44 -6.00 13.05
CA GLU A 141 -9.72 -7.25 12.75
C GLU A 141 -8.39 -7.00 12.05
N MET A 142 -7.87 -5.78 12.18
CA MET A 142 -6.66 -5.33 11.50
C MET A 142 -5.43 -6.12 11.97
N ASP A 143 -4.77 -6.77 11.02
CA ASP A 143 -3.50 -7.47 11.19
C ASP A 143 -2.60 -7.19 9.97
N GLU A 144 -1.88 -6.06 10.04
CA GLU A 144 -1.04 -5.59 8.95
C GLU A 144 0.09 -6.55 8.60
N ARG A 145 0.64 -7.24 9.60
CA ARG A 145 1.76 -8.16 9.41
C ARG A 145 1.31 -9.43 8.69
N LYS A 146 0.17 -10.01 9.11
CA LYS A 146 -0.43 -11.14 8.40
C LYS A 146 -0.77 -10.77 6.97
N ALA A 147 -1.35 -9.60 6.75
CA ALA A 147 -1.65 -9.10 5.42
C ALA A 147 -0.38 -8.95 4.57
N ALA A 148 0.72 -8.45 5.16
CA ALA A 148 2.00 -8.32 4.47
C ALA A 148 2.52 -9.67 3.98
N VAL A 149 2.60 -10.67 4.84
CA VAL A 149 3.09 -12.00 4.43
C VAL A 149 2.16 -12.64 3.41
N GLN A 150 0.83 -12.52 3.55
CA GLN A 150 -0.12 -13.01 2.54
C GLN A 150 0.09 -12.40 1.15
N MET A 151 0.53 -11.15 1.07
CA MET A 151 0.86 -10.50 -0.20
C MET A 151 2.22 -10.98 -0.72
N LEU A 152 3.23 -11.10 0.16
CA LEU A 152 4.58 -11.53 -0.21
C LEU A 152 4.63 -12.98 -0.68
N GLU A 153 3.88 -13.90 -0.04
CA GLU A 153 3.77 -15.31 -0.45
C GLU A 153 3.22 -15.50 -1.88
N LYS A 154 2.42 -14.55 -2.34
CA LYS A 154 1.83 -14.58 -3.69
C LYS A 154 2.71 -13.95 -4.76
N LEU A 155 3.82 -13.32 -4.35
CA LEU A 155 4.75 -12.73 -5.31
C LEU A 155 5.43 -13.83 -6.12
N ASN A 156 5.22 -13.79 -7.42
CA ASN A 156 5.94 -14.61 -8.38
C ASN A 156 6.86 -13.70 -9.19
N CYS A 157 7.98 -13.30 -8.59
CA CYS A 157 9.00 -12.49 -9.23
C CYS A 157 10.39 -12.96 -8.82
N GLY A 158 11.42 -12.45 -9.48
CA GLY A 158 12.81 -12.70 -9.11
C GLY A 158 13.16 -12.14 -7.73
N PRO A 159 14.44 -11.95 -7.41
CA PRO A 159 14.85 -11.41 -6.13
C PRO A 159 14.23 -10.03 -5.85
N TYR A 160 13.82 -9.82 -4.62
CA TYR A 160 13.23 -8.55 -4.21
C TYR A 160 13.66 -8.13 -2.80
N ILE A 161 13.56 -6.83 -2.55
CA ILE A 161 13.74 -6.23 -1.23
C ILE A 161 12.41 -5.63 -0.83
N VAL A 162 11.93 -5.92 0.38
CA VAL A 162 10.73 -5.29 0.95
C VAL A 162 11.10 -4.40 2.11
N THR A 163 10.63 -3.15 2.07
CA THR A 163 10.82 -2.16 3.13
C THR A 163 9.55 -2.03 3.97
N MET A 164 9.71 -2.03 5.30
CA MET A 164 8.60 -1.99 6.24
C MET A 164 8.89 -1.02 7.40
N ASP A 165 7.85 -0.43 7.97
CA ASP A 165 7.98 0.43 9.13
C ASP A 165 8.12 -0.38 10.44
N ARG A 166 8.25 0.34 11.57
CA ARG A 166 8.43 -0.28 12.90
C ARG A 166 7.21 -1.08 13.39
N GLY A 167 6.03 -0.84 12.82
CA GLY A 167 4.81 -1.58 13.12
C GLY A 167 4.90 -3.05 12.73
N TYR A 168 5.71 -3.35 11.72
CA TYR A 168 5.92 -4.72 11.21
C TYR A 168 6.95 -5.53 11.99
N THR A 169 7.77 -4.91 12.84
CA THR A 169 8.81 -5.64 13.58
C THR A 169 8.22 -6.70 14.51
N SER A 170 8.59 -7.96 14.25
CA SER A 170 8.36 -9.10 15.13
C SER A 170 9.29 -10.24 14.73
N PHE A 171 9.55 -11.17 15.64
CA PHE A 171 10.30 -12.39 15.32
C PHE A 171 9.66 -13.18 14.20
N ASN A 172 8.34 -13.26 14.22
CA ASN A 172 7.57 -13.96 13.21
C ASN A 172 7.71 -13.31 11.81
N MET A 173 7.62 -11.97 11.71
CA MET A 173 7.82 -11.28 10.43
C MET A 173 9.23 -11.52 9.87
N VAL A 174 10.26 -11.38 10.71
CA VAL A 174 11.66 -11.62 10.31
C VAL A 174 11.84 -13.04 9.79
N GLU A 175 11.33 -14.02 10.53
CA GLU A 175 11.46 -15.43 10.15
C GLU A 175 10.66 -15.79 8.91
N ASN A 176 9.45 -15.25 8.74
CA ASN A 176 8.71 -15.44 7.49
C ASN A 176 9.47 -14.87 6.29
N CYS A 177 10.02 -13.65 6.42
CA CYS A 177 10.85 -13.08 5.35
C CYS A 177 12.12 -13.91 5.07
N ASN A 178 12.74 -14.50 6.11
CA ASN A 178 13.91 -15.38 5.93
C ASN A 178 13.57 -16.68 5.19
N ARG A 179 12.34 -17.18 5.33
CA ARG A 179 11.87 -18.44 4.70
C ARG A 179 11.32 -18.22 3.29
N LEU A 180 10.82 -17.04 2.99
CA LEU A 180 10.29 -16.75 1.66
C LEU A 180 11.42 -16.73 0.63
N PRO A 181 11.24 -17.44 -0.50
CA PRO A 181 12.26 -17.51 -1.54
C PRO A 181 12.50 -16.10 -2.13
N ASN A 182 13.76 -15.80 -2.39
CA ASN A 182 14.19 -14.55 -3.01
C ASN A 182 13.82 -13.26 -2.22
N CYS A 183 13.39 -13.39 -0.97
CA CYS A 183 12.97 -12.27 -0.12
C CYS A 183 14.16 -11.69 0.65
N HIS A 184 14.42 -10.42 0.41
CA HIS A 184 15.25 -9.59 1.26
C HIS A 184 14.38 -8.52 1.91
N TYR A 185 14.76 -8.07 3.10
CA TYR A 185 13.95 -7.10 3.84
C TYR A 185 14.79 -6.00 4.48
N VAL A 186 14.13 -4.86 4.72
CA VAL A 186 14.64 -3.72 5.46
C VAL A 186 13.52 -3.25 6.38
N ILE A 187 13.52 -3.71 7.64
CA ILE A 187 12.45 -3.48 8.61
C ILE A 187 12.94 -2.55 9.71
N ARG A 188 12.31 -1.38 9.85
CA ARG A 188 12.62 -0.49 10.98
C ARG A 188 12.16 -1.12 12.29
N THR A 189 12.96 -0.97 13.36
CA THR A 189 12.61 -1.42 14.69
C THR A 189 12.82 -0.32 15.74
N LYS A 190 12.32 -0.56 16.96
CA LYS A 190 12.57 0.36 18.07
C LYS A 190 14.01 0.20 18.55
N ALA A 191 14.69 1.32 18.74
CA ALA A 191 16.05 1.37 19.31
C ALA A 191 16.05 1.30 20.85
N SER A 192 14.89 1.44 21.50
CA SER A 192 14.73 1.52 22.96
C SER A 192 13.93 0.36 23.54
N CYS A 193 13.79 0.33 24.85
CA CYS A 193 13.00 -0.64 25.61
C CYS A 193 11.60 -0.88 25.01
N GLY A 194 11.19 -2.16 24.98
CA GLY A 194 9.93 -2.62 24.35
C GLY A 194 10.07 -3.13 22.92
N GLY A 195 11.32 -3.24 22.41
CA GLY A 195 11.68 -3.95 21.19
C GLY A 195 12.39 -5.28 21.48
N ILE A 196 13.19 -5.73 20.52
CA ILE A 196 14.08 -6.90 20.66
C ILE A 196 15.21 -6.50 21.62
N ARG A 197 15.46 -7.28 22.68
CA ARG A 197 16.44 -6.97 23.74
C ARG A 197 17.84 -6.73 23.19
N GLU A 198 18.30 -7.57 22.28
CA GLU A 198 19.62 -7.49 21.66
C GLU A 198 19.78 -6.19 20.84
N VAL A 199 18.69 -5.73 20.23
CA VAL A 199 18.67 -4.43 19.52
C VAL A 199 18.68 -3.26 20.51
N ALA A 200 17.94 -3.37 21.62
CA ALA A 200 17.92 -2.33 22.64
C ALA A 200 19.26 -2.22 23.40
N ALA A 201 20.06 -3.29 23.43
CA ALA A 201 21.39 -3.34 24.04
C ALA A 201 22.51 -2.79 23.11
N LEU A 202 22.21 -2.43 21.86
CA LEU A 202 23.19 -1.87 20.96
C LEU A 202 23.73 -0.51 21.46
N PRO A 203 25.03 -0.26 21.37
CA PRO A 203 25.63 0.98 21.87
C PRO A 203 25.04 2.21 21.14
N ASP A 204 25.10 3.38 21.79
CA ASP A 204 24.66 4.65 21.22
C ASP A 204 25.69 5.24 20.24
N GLN A 205 26.05 4.43 19.27
CA GLN A 205 26.90 4.77 18.13
C GLN A 205 26.41 4.07 16.88
N GLU A 206 26.86 4.51 15.71
CA GLU A 206 26.61 3.78 14.48
C GLU A 206 27.21 2.38 14.57
N CYS A 207 26.38 1.38 14.31
CA CYS A 207 26.85 0.00 14.34
C CYS A 207 26.07 -0.88 13.35
N ASP A 208 26.74 -1.95 12.96
CA ASP A 208 26.28 -2.91 11.98
C ASP A 208 26.68 -4.31 12.46
N THR A 209 25.74 -5.05 13.01
CA THR A 209 26.04 -6.28 13.72
C THR A 209 25.05 -7.39 13.38
N ASP A 210 25.53 -8.63 13.38
CA ASP A 210 24.69 -9.81 13.17
C ASP A 210 24.15 -10.29 14.52
N ILE A 211 22.85 -10.47 14.62
CA ILE A 211 22.15 -10.87 15.83
C ILE A 211 21.49 -12.23 15.59
N SER A 212 21.60 -13.09 16.58
CA SER A 212 20.95 -14.40 16.61
C SER A 212 20.12 -14.51 17.90
N CYS A 213 18.80 -14.67 17.75
CA CYS A 213 17.87 -14.80 18.86
C CYS A 213 17.31 -16.22 18.92
N LYS A 214 17.35 -16.86 20.11
CA LYS A 214 16.62 -18.08 20.37
C LYS A 214 15.20 -17.74 20.82
N VAL A 215 14.20 -18.35 20.20
CA VAL A 215 12.79 -18.07 20.44
C VAL A 215 12.05 -19.36 20.76
N THR A 216 11.19 -19.35 21.75
CA THR A 216 10.31 -20.48 22.07
C THR A 216 8.86 -20.05 22.25
N THR A 217 7.94 -20.91 21.85
CA THR A 217 6.51 -20.80 22.13
C THR A 217 6.11 -21.53 23.42
N SER A 218 7.01 -22.30 24.02
CA SER A 218 6.78 -23.06 25.25
C SER A 218 7.02 -22.20 26.48
N ASN A 219 5.98 -21.91 27.23
CA ASN A 219 6.09 -21.18 28.50
C ASN A 219 6.90 -21.94 29.54
N TYR A 220 6.71 -23.27 29.61
CA TYR A 220 7.47 -24.12 30.53
C TYR A 220 8.97 -24.06 30.25
N TYR A 221 9.36 -24.26 28.99
CA TYR A 221 10.77 -24.21 28.62
C TYR A 221 11.38 -22.81 28.86
N TYR A 222 10.63 -21.76 28.58
CA TYR A 222 11.07 -20.39 28.82
C TYR A 222 11.36 -20.17 30.32
N ILE A 223 10.44 -20.53 31.20
CA ILE A 223 10.61 -20.34 32.64
C ILE A 223 11.83 -21.06 33.18
N THR A 224 12.10 -22.29 32.67
CA THR A 224 13.19 -23.12 33.14
C THR A 224 14.57 -22.75 32.58
N HIS A 225 14.63 -22.07 31.40
CA HIS A 225 15.89 -21.83 30.69
C HIS A 225 16.18 -20.36 30.39
N LYS A 226 15.31 -19.42 30.72
CA LYS A 226 15.42 -17.99 30.39
C LYS A 226 16.75 -17.35 30.80
N ASP A 227 17.29 -17.77 31.94
CA ASP A 227 18.51 -17.20 32.53
C ASP A 227 19.80 -17.83 31.95
N SER A 228 19.70 -19.01 31.37
CA SER A 228 20.85 -19.76 30.83
C SER A 228 21.07 -19.57 29.33
N GLU A 229 20.02 -19.22 28.55
CA GLU A 229 20.06 -19.32 27.11
C GLU A 229 19.75 -18.02 26.35
N ASN A 230 19.59 -16.87 27.02
CA ASN A 230 19.10 -15.64 26.35
C ASN A 230 17.84 -15.88 25.51
N LEU A 231 16.91 -16.64 26.06
CA LEU A 231 15.74 -17.12 25.36
C LEU A 231 14.63 -16.05 25.35
N HIS A 232 13.95 -15.91 24.24
CA HIS A 232 12.74 -15.12 24.11
C HIS A 232 11.50 -16.01 24.15
N HIS A 233 10.54 -15.64 24.99
CA HIS A 233 9.21 -16.25 24.97
C HIS A 233 8.28 -15.46 24.06
N VAL A 234 7.74 -16.11 23.05
CA VAL A 234 6.73 -15.54 22.18
C VAL A 234 5.36 -15.91 22.69
N GLN A 235 4.74 -14.95 23.40
CA GLN A 235 3.39 -15.15 23.94
C GLN A 235 2.33 -14.86 22.88
N HIS A 236 1.24 -15.62 22.89
CA HIS A 236 0.12 -15.48 21.98
C HIS A 236 -0.49 -14.09 21.87
N HIS A 237 -0.54 -13.36 22.99
CA HIS A 237 -1.23 -12.07 23.05
C HIS A 237 -0.51 -10.93 22.36
N TYR A 238 0.80 -11.06 22.16
CA TYR A 238 1.62 -9.99 21.61
C TYR A 238 2.06 -10.23 20.16
N HIS A 239 1.88 -11.44 19.66
CA HIS A 239 2.30 -11.85 18.32
C HIS A 239 1.14 -12.61 17.66
N GLN A 240 0.17 -11.85 17.16
CA GLN A 240 -1.07 -12.36 16.55
C GLN A 240 -0.83 -13.27 15.33
N TYR A 241 0.42 -13.40 14.88
CA TYR A 241 0.81 -14.19 13.73
C TYR A 241 1.23 -15.61 14.08
N ILE A 242 1.63 -15.84 15.31
CA ILE A 242 1.82 -17.19 15.79
C ILE A 242 0.46 -17.68 16.23
N LYS A 243 -0.35 -18.11 15.27
CA LYS A 243 -1.57 -18.82 15.61
C LYS A 243 -1.17 -20.10 16.31
N TYR A 244 -1.67 -20.26 17.53
CA TYR A 244 -1.66 -21.55 18.19
C TYR A 244 -2.34 -22.56 17.26
N ARG A 245 -1.68 -23.69 16.99
CA ARG A 245 -2.34 -24.82 16.41
C ARG A 245 -3.43 -25.28 17.36
N SER A 246 -4.66 -24.88 17.15
CA SER A 246 -5.73 -25.78 17.51
C SER A 246 -5.52 -27.03 16.66
N LYS A 247 -5.73 -28.20 17.22
CA LYS A 247 -5.55 -29.49 16.51
C LYS A 247 -6.29 -29.60 15.16
N ASN A 248 -7.13 -28.62 14.83
CA ASN A 248 -8.04 -28.55 13.69
C ASN A 248 -7.72 -27.46 12.66
N THR A 249 -6.68 -26.62 12.83
CA THR A 249 -6.36 -25.57 11.86
C THR A 249 -5.03 -25.82 11.16
N GLN A 250 -5.12 -26.09 9.87
CA GLN A 250 -4.00 -26.36 8.96
C GLN A 250 -3.28 -25.09 8.45
N ASP A 251 -3.41 -23.96 9.09
CA ASP A 251 -2.67 -22.72 8.71
C ASP A 251 -1.23 -22.81 9.21
N LEU A 252 -0.46 -23.67 8.55
CA LEU A 252 0.89 -24.07 8.94
C LEU A 252 1.98 -23.04 8.66
N ASN A 253 1.71 -22.06 7.79
CA ASN A 253 2.75 -21.20 7.24
C ASN A 253 3.22 -20.10 8.19
N TRP A 254 2.55 -19.93 9.35
CA TRP A 254 2.77 -18.83 10.28
C TRP A 254 3.40 -19.22 11.59
N ASP A 255 3.41 -20.53 11.90
CA ASP A 255 3.85 -21.01 13.20
C ASP A 255 5.34 -21.36 13.19
N PHE A 256 6.05 -20.89 14.22
CA PHE A 256 7.35 -21.44 14.55
C PHE A 256 7.21 -22.88 15.05
N SER A 257 8.24 -23.68 14.82
CA SER A 257 8.52 -24.83 15.69
C SER A 257 8.62 -24.34 17.15
N THR A 258 8.40 -25.23 18.12
CA THR A 258 8.48 -24.92 19.56
C THR A 258 9.77 -24.14 19.90
N PHE A 259 10.83 -24.37 19.13
CA PHE A 259 12.10 -23.66 19.16
C PHE A 259 12.47 -23.16 17.77
N CYS A 260 12.96 -21.92 17.72
CA CYS A 260 13.48 -21.34 16.49
C CYS A 260 14.69 -20.44 16.80
N THR A 261 15.72 -20.51 15.98
CA THR A 261 16.83 -19.56 16.00
C THR A 261 16.64 -18.59 14.86
N ILE A 262 16.36 -17.34 15.17
CA ILE A 262 16.12 -16.29 14.19
C ILE A 262 17.37 -15.44 14.06
N LYS A 263 17.85 -15.31 12.83
CA LYS A 263 19.06 -14.53 12.50
C LYS A 263 18.69 -13.32 11.66
N PHE A 264 19.29 -12.19 11.99
CA PHE A 264 19.16 -10.96 11.23
C PHE A 264 20.37 -10.06 11.48
N ARG A 265 20.61 -9.15 10.57
CA ARG A 265 21.59 -8.08 10.71
C ARG A 265 20.88 -6.84 11.22
N ALA A 266 21.42 -6.18 12.25
CA ALA A 266 20.91 -4.93 12.82
C ALA A 266 21.83 -3.79 12.43
N CYS A 267 21.30 -2.79 11.76
CA CYS A 267 21.98 -1.57 11.32
C CYS A 267 21.45 -0.39 12.12
N LYS A 268 22.28 0.18 13.02
CA LYS A 268 21.96 1.38 13.81
C LYS A 268 22.67 2.59 13.21
N PHE A 269 21.92 3.64 12.93
CA PHE A 269 22.46 4.88 12.36
C PHE A 269 21.71 6.10 12.89
N LYS A 270 22.40 7.24 12.80
CA LYS A 270 21.86 8.50 13.25
C LYS A 270 20.97 9.16 12.20
N ILE A 271 19.84 9.71 12.68
CA ILE A 271 18.98 10.55 11.86
C ILE A 271 19.06 11.97 12.38
N ASN A 272 19.20 12.92 11.47
CA ASN A 272 19.05 14.33 11.80
C ASN A 272 17.54 14.62 11.93
N ASP A 273 17.02 14.64 13.16
CA ASP A 273 15.67 15.15 13.39
C ASP A 273 15.69 16.68 13.27
N SER A 274 15.00 17.18 12.24
CA SER A 274 14.87 18.62 11.99
C SER A 274 14.02 19.38 13.01
N LYS A 275 13.47 18.70 14.02
CA LYS A 275 12.53 19.25 14.99
C LYS A 275 13.08 19.34 16.42
N SER A 276 14.10 18.60 16.70
CA SER A 276 14.76 18.64 18.01
C SER A 276 16.28 18.57 17.79
N ASP A 277 17.05 19.37 18.55
CA ASP A 277 18.51 19.24 18.60
C ASP A 277 18.97 17.91 19.24
N LYS A 278 18.04 16.98 19.47
CA LYS A 278 18.34 15.66 20.03
C LYS A 278 18.70 14.69 18.92
N GLU A 279 19.78 13.99 19.14
CA GLU A 279 20.17 12.86 18.31
C GLU A 279 19.13 11.76 18.38
N VAL A 280 18.59 11.36 17.25
CA VAL A 280 17.62 10.26 17.15
C VAL A 280 18.29 9.10 16.42
N TRP A 281 18.33 7.95 17.10
CA TRP A 281 18.82 6.71 16.53
C TRP A 281 17.72 5.95 15.81
N GLU A 282 17.99 5.51 14.62
CA GLU A 282 17.18 4.50 13.92
C GLU A 282 17.92 3.17 13.89
N VAL A 283 17.15 2.09 14.05
CA VAL A 283 17.65 0.73 13.84
C VAL A 283 16.78 0.04 12.79
N VAL A 284 17.45 -0.64 11.88
CA VAL A 284 16.84 -1.40 10.80
C VAL A 284 17.35 -2.83 10.86
N LEU A 285 16.43 -3.80 10.74
CA LEU A 285 16.72 -5.21 10.62
C LEU A 285 16.75 -5.60 9.13
N THR A 286 17.72 -6.43 8.73
CA THR A 286 17.86 -6.86 7.35
C THR A 286 18.54 -8.23 7.25
N ASN A 287 18.38 -8.92 6.10
CA ASN A 287 19.16 -10.10 5.70
C ASN A 287 20.06 -9.81 4.47
N LEU A 288 20.17 -8.54 4.07
CA LEU A 288 21.06 -8.14 2.98
C LEU A 288 22.53 -8.26 3.41
N ASP A 289 23.38 -8.70 2.51
CA ASP A 289 24.81 -8.85 2.78
C ASP A 289 25.50 -7.47 3.00
N ARG A 290 26.51 -7.46 3.86
CA ARG A 290 27.20 -6.23 4.29
C ARG A 290 28.09 -5.65 3.20
N LYS A 291 28.63 -6.49 2.32
CA LYS A 291 29.55 -6.07 1.27
C LYS A 291 28.85 -5.22 0.21
N ASN A 292 27.69 -5.67 -0.26
CA ASN A 292 26.94 -4.98 -1.30
C ASN A 292 26.02 -3.90 -0.71
N TYR A 293 25.57 -4.09 0.54
CA TYR A 293 24.68 -3.16 1.24
C TYR A 293 25.30 -2.69 2.57
N PRO A 294 26.34 -1.83 2.53
CA PRO A 294 26.89 -1.20 3.73
C PRO A 294 25.87 -0.27 4.40
N LEU A 295 26.14 0.15 5.62
CA LEU A 295 25.21 0.90 6.48
C LEU A 295 24.55 2.11 5.80
N HIS A 296 25.32 2.92 5.06
CA HIS A 296 24.78 4.07 4.35
C HIS A 296 23.77 3.67 3.27
N ARG A 297 24.02 2.55 2.56
CA ARG A 297 23.11 2.04 1.53
C ARG A 297 21.80 1.53 2.13
N ILE A 298 21.86 0.87 3.29
CA ILE A 298 20.66 0.46 4.04
C ILE A 298 19.83 1.68 4.45
N LYS A 299 20.46 2.75 4.91
CA LYS A 299 19.80 4.01 5.25
C LYS A 299 19.07 4.62 4.04
N GLU A 300 19.71 4.65 2.88
CA GLU A 300 19.11 5.12 1.63
C GLU A 300 17.90 4.27 1.23
N LEU A 301 18.04 2.94 1.25
CA LEU A 301 16.95 2.01 0.92
C LEU A 301 15.73 2.22 1.84
N TYR A 302 15.98 2.34 3.13
CA TYR A 302 14.88 2.58 4.07
C TYR A 302 14.18 3.91 3.82
N HIS A 303 14.91 4.95 3.41
CA HIS A 303 14.34 6.25 3.08
C HIS A 303 13.35 6.17 1.91
N LEU A 304 13.59 5.32 0.92
CA LEU A 304 12.69 5.13 -0.22
C LEU A 304 11.29 4.62 0.20
N ARG A 305 11.15 3.95 1.35
CA ARG A 305 9.86 3.48 1.89
C ARG A 305 8.77 4.56 1.89
N TRP A 306 9.13 5.82 2.11
CA TRP A 306 8.17 6.94 2.10
C TRP A 306 7.38 7.07 0.79
N GLY A 307 7.82 6.40 -0.26
CA GLY A 307 7.11 6.34 -1.55
C GLY A 307 5.68 5.80 -1.40
N ILE A 308 5.47 4.76 -0.58
CA ILE A 308 4.12 4.19 -0.37
C ILE A 308 3.18 5.16 0.36
N GLU A 309 3.66 5.91 1.37
CA GLU A 309 2.85 6.92 2.04
C GLU A 309 2.42 8.04 1.09
N THR A 310 3.34 8.42 0.19
CA THR A 310 3.06 9.39 -0.87
C THR A 310 2.06 8.83 -1.88
N SER A 311 2.16 7.55 -2.24
CA SER A 311 1.22 6.89 -3.15
C SER A 311 -0.20 6.85 -2.57
N PHE A 312 -0.37 6.54 -1.28
CA PHE A 312 -1.68 6.62 -0.62
C PHE A 312 -2.28 8.02 -0.64
N LYS A 313 -1.46 9.07 -0.48
CA LYS A 313 -1.94 10.46 -0.61
C LYS A 313 -2.43 10.75 -2.03
N LYS A 314 -1.67 10.33 -3.05
CA LYS A 314 -2.07 10.47 -4.46
C LYS A 314 -3.35 9.67 -4.75
N LEU A 315 -3.44 8.42 -4.29
CA LEU A 315 -4.62 7.57 -4.46
C LEU A 315 -5.87 8.22 -3.85
N LYS A 316 -5.76 8.73 -2.62
CA LYS A 316 -6.88 9.37 -1.91
C LYS A 316 -7.31 10.68 -2.52
N TYR A 317 -6.38 11.56 -2.83
CA TYR A 317 -6.69 12.96 -3.13
C TYR A 317 -6.56 13.34 -4.61
N SER A 318 -5.81 12.58 -5.40
CA SER A 318 -5.73 12.83 -6.84
C SER A 318 -6.71 11.99 -7.64
N LEU A 319 -6.98 10.76 -7.19
CA LEU A 319 -7.93 9.84 -7.83
C LEU A 319 -9.30 9.78 -7.13
N GLY A 320 -9.48 10.50 -6.02
CA GLY A 320 -10.78 10.61 -5.35
C GLY A 320 -11.18 9.41 -4.49
N SER A 321 -10.23 8.55 -4.05
CA SER A 321 -10.53 7.40 -3.18
C SER A 321 -10.95 7.79 -1.74
N VAL A 322 -11.28 9.03 -1.48
CA VAL A 322 -11.92 9.51 -0.24
C VAL A 322 -13.43 9.68 -0.39
N GLU A 323 -13.95 9.63 -1.62
CA GLU A 323 -15.35 9.85 -1.94
C GLU A 323 -15.92 8.69 -2.75
N PHE A 324 -16.36 7.64 -2.05
CA PHE A 324 -16.92 6.45 -2.68
C PHE A 324 -18.35 6.67 -3.17
N HIS A 325 -18.72 6.00 -4.28
CA HIS A 325 -20.05 6.10 -4.90
C HIS A 325 -21.09 5.20 -4.24
N SER A 326 -20.71 4.43 -3.22
CA SER A 326 -21.59 3.47 -2.55
C SER A 326 -21.35 3.42 -1.05
N LYS A 327 -22.37 2.94 -0.33
CA LYS A 327 -22.29 2.60 1.10
C LYS A 327 -21.97 1.10 1.33
N GLN A 328 -22.00 0.27 0.26
CA GLN A 328 -21.79 -1.17 0.38
C GLN A 328 -20.31 -1.52 0.28
N ASP A 329 -19.81 -2.30 1.22
CA ASP A 329 -18.40 -2.70 1.30
C ASP A 329 -17.88 -3.31 0.00
N LYS A 330 -18.66 -4.21 -0.62
CA LYS A 330 -18.36 -4.82 -1.91
C LYS A 330 -18.05 -3.79 -3.01
N PHE A 331 -18.82 -2.73 -3.11
CA PHE A 331 -18.62 -1.70 -4.13
C PHE A 331 -17.43 -0.78 -3.81
N ILE A 332 -17.18 -0.54 -2.53
CA ILE A 332 -16.04 0.23 -2.05
C ILE A 332 -14.72 -0.52 -2.38
N GLU A 333 -14.67 -1.82 -2.10
CA GLU A 333 -13.54 -2.67 -2.48
C GLU A 333 -13.27 -2.64 -3.99
N MET A 334 -14.34 -2.71 -4.83
CA MET A 334 -14.22 -2.57 -6.28
C MET A 334 -13.64 -1.21 -6.69
N GLU A 335 -14.08 -0.13 -6.06
CA GLU A 335 -13.61 1.22 -6.37
C GLU A 335 -12.16 1.44 -5.96
N ILE A 336 -11.73 0.88 -4.83
CA ILE A 336 -10.32 0.95 -4.41
C ILE A 336 -9.42 0.21 -5.42
N TYR A 337 -9.79 -1.02 -5.83
CA TYR A 337 -9.06 -1.73 -6.89
C TYR A 337 -9.06 -0.95 -8.21
N ALA A 338 -10.20 -0.39 -8.61
CA ALA A 338 -10.33 0.41 -9.83
C ALA A 338 -9.39 1.62 -9.83
N HIS A 339 -9.30 2.31 -8.69
CA HIS A 339 -8.37 3.43 -8.52
C HIS A 339 -6.90 2.98 -8.48
N MET A 340 -6.58 1.82 -7.92
CA MET A 340 -5.22 1.25 -8.00
C MET A 340 -4.83 0.89 -9.45
N ILE A 341 -5.75 0.32 -10.23
CA ILE A 341 -5.52 0.05 -11.66
C ILE A 341 -5.25 1.35 -12.41
N MET A 342 -6.09 2.36 -12.20
CA MET A 342 -5.91 3.68 -12.84
C MET A 342 -4.59 4.35 -12.37
N PHE A 343 -4.25 4.25 -11.09
CA PHE A 343 -2.99 4.74 -10.54
C PHE A 343 -1.80 4.12 -11.26
N ASN A 344 -1.79 2.79 -11.40
CA ASN A 344 -0.73 2.06 -12.08
C ASN A 344 -0.62 2.46 -13.55
N ALA A 345 -1.75 2.60 -14.25
CA ALA A 345 -1.76 3.06 -15.64
C ALA A 345 -1.18 4.47 -15.79
N ILE A 346 -1.53 5.39 -14.88
CA ILE A 346 -0.99 6.75 -14.88
C ILE A 346 0.51 6.72 -14.59
N SER A 347 0.97 5.94 -13.60
CA SER A 347 2.38 5.83 -13.25
C SER A 347 3.22 5.31 -14.42
N GLN A 348 2.70 4.33 -15.18
CA GLN A 348 3.39 3.80 -16.36
C GLN A 348 3.44 4.81 -17.52
N ILE A 349 2.43 5.64 -17.68
CA ILE A 349 2.44 6.72 -18.67
C ILE A 349 3.41 7.83 -18.24
N ASP A 350 3.37 8.22 -16.97
CA ASP A 350 4.28 9.24 -16.43
C ASP A 350 5.76 8.83 -16.54
N ALA A 351 6.05 7.52 -16.35
CA ALA A 351 7.40 6.98 -16.50
C ALA A 351 7.94 7.05 -17.96
N GLN A 352 7.06 7.08 -18.95
CA GLN A 352 7.41 7.19 -20.38
C GLN A 352 7.37 8.63 -20.90
N ALA A 353 6.81 9.56 -20.13
CA ALA A 353 6.69 10.94 -20.54
C ALA A 353 8.05 11.64 -20.53
N TYR A 354 8.37 12.31 -21.65
CA TYR A 354 9.61 13.07 -21.76
C TYR A 354 9.55 14.34 -20.93
N ILE A 355 10.54 14.54 -20.06
CA ILE A 355 10.71 15.77 -19.29
C ILE A 355 11.84 16.56 -19.95
N PRO A 356 11.55 17.72 -20.58
CA PRO A 356 12.59 18.56 -21.17
C PRO A 356 13.58 18.99 -20.08
N GLN A 357 14.85 18.65 -20.25
CA GLN A 357 15.94 19.16 -19.39
C GLN A 357 16.16 20.63 -19.76
N ARG A 358 15.64 21.51 -18.93
CA ARG A 358 15.90 22.95 -19.06
C ARG A 358 17.11 23.28 -18.17
N HIS A 359 17.94 24.24 -18.58
CA HIS A 359 19.00 24.83 -17.74
C HIS A 359 18.35 25.62 -16.57
N CYS A 360 17.68 24.93 -15.67
CA CYS A 360 16.95 25.48 -14.55
C CYS A 360 17.59 25.07 -13.24
N LYS A 361 17.41 25.88 -12.20
CA LYS A 361 17.90 25.63 -10.83
C LYS A 361 17.45 24.29 -10.24
N HIS A 362 16.33 23.72 -10.69
CA HIS A 362 15.71 22.51 -10.15
C HIS A 362 15.50 21.48 -11.25
N GLN A 363 15.58 20.22 -10.87
CA GLN A 363 15.03 19.12 -11.68
C GLN A 363 13.49 19.16 -11.64
N TYR A 364 12.86 18.64 -12.67
CA TYR A 364 11.41 18.62 -12.79
C TYR A 364 10.89 17.18 -12.82
N ALA A 365 9.71 16.99 -12.28
CA ALA A 365 8.95 15.74 -12.37
C ALA A 365 7.57 16.01 -12.99
N ILE A 366 6.96 14.99 -13.55
CA ILE A 366 5.59 15.07 -14.08
C ILE A 366 4.61 15.38 -12.93
N ASN A 367 3.64 16.23 -13.21
CA ASN A 367 2.58 16.56 -12.26
C ASN A 367 1.50 15.47 -12.26
N PHE A 368 1.62 14.49 -11.38
CA PHE A 368 0.71 13.35 -11.28
C PHE A 368 -0.78 13.74 -11.24
N LYS A 369 -1.14 14.84 -10.57
CA LYS A 369 -2.55 15.29 -10.52
C LYS A 369 -3.06 15.73 -11.89
N GLN A 370 -2.23 16.40 -12.69
CA GLN A 370 -2.58 16.76 -14.05
C GLN A 370 -2.61 15.54 -14.96
N SER A 371 -1.69 14.60 -14.78
CA SER A 371 -1.73 13.30 -15.50
C SER A 371 -3.04 12.57 -15.24
N CYS A 372 -3.51 12.49 -13.98
CA CYS A 372 -4.82 11.92 -13.66
C CYS A 372 -5.92 12.57 -14.48
N PHE A 373 -5.98 13.90 -14.50
CA PHE A 373 -7.03 14.64 -15.25
C PHE A 373 -6.96 14.38 -16.76
N ILE A 374 -5.77 14.46 -17.35
CA ILE A 374 -5.55 14.26 -18.78
C ILE A 374 -5.93 12.83 -19.20
N ILE A 375 -5.35 11.84 -18.52
CA ILE A 375 -5.55 10.42 -18.85
C ILE A 375 -7.01 10.03 -18.70
N GLN A 376 -7.65 10.39 -17.58
CA GLN A 376 -9.04 10.07 -17.35
C GLN A 376 -10.00 10.78 -18.31
N SER A 377 -9.67 11.98 -18.78
CA SER A 377 -10.49 12.69 -19.77
C SER A 377 -10.36 12.10 -21.16
N MET A 378 -9.19 11.56 -21.53
CA MET A 378 -8.91 10.98 -22.84
C MET A 378 -9.28 9.49 -22.94
N TYR A 379 -9.22 8.76 -21.84
CA TYR A 379 -9.44 7.31 -21.78
C TYR A 379 -10.80 6.85 -22.35
N LEU A 380 -11.86 7.64 -22.17
CA LEU A 380 -13.21 7.30 -22.64
C LEU A 380 -13.49 7.70 -24.08
N ASN A 381 -12.61 8.48 -24.71
CA ASN A 381 -12.96 9.25 -25.92
C ASN A 381 -12.25 8.84 -27.21
N SER A 382 -11.37 7.82 -27.22
CA SER A 382 -10.46 7.63 -28.36
C SER A 382 -10.12 6.18 -28.71
N SER A 383 -9.71 5.96 -29.96
CA SER A 383 -9.03 4.75 -30.44
C SER A 383 -7.61 4.67 -29.84
N LEU A 384 -7.15 3.48 -29.47
CA LEU A 384 -6.00 3.30 -28.56
C LEU A 384 -4.64 3.79 -29.10
N SER A 385 -4.33 3.67 -30.38
CA SER A 385 -2.96 3.92 -30.87
C SER A 385 -2.60 5.40 -31.07
N GLU A 386 -3.42 6.18 -31.73
CA GLU A 386 -3.17 7.63 -31.89
C GLU A 386 -3.27 8.41 -30.58
N THR A 387 -3.92 7.84 -29.61
CA THR A 387 -4.21 8.49 -28.33
C THR A 387 -3.02 8.44 -27.38
N PHE A 388 -2.22 7.37 -27.40
CA PHE A 388 -1.13 7.18 -26.46
C PHE A 388 -0.05 8.25 -26.61
N GLU A 389 0.43 8.50 -27.85
CA GLU A 389 1.42 9.56 -28.12
C GLU A 389 0.89 10.94 -27.73
N ARG A 390 -0.38 11.23 -28.06
CA ARG A 390 -1.01 12.50 -27.68
C ARG A 390 -1.09 12.67 -26.16
N ILE A 391 -1.38 11.59 -25.41
CA ILE A 391 -1.39 11.60 -23.94
C ILE A 391 0.02 11.90 -23.43
N LEU A 392 1.05 11.23 -23.92
CA LEU A 392 2.43 11.46 -23.52
C LEU A 392 2.86 12.92 -23.74
N ILE A 393 2.56 13.47 -24.89
CA ILE A 393 2.85 14.88 -25.22
C ILE A 393 2.12 15.80 -24.23
N GLN A 394 0.82 15.59 -24.01
CA GLN A 394 0.04 16.44 -23.11
C GLN A 394 0.55 16.36 -21.65
N VAL A 395 0.85 15.17 -21.15
CA VAL A 395 1.38 14.96 -19.80
C VAL A 395 2.75 15.65 -19.65
N SER A 396 3.62 15.58 -20.66
CA SER A 396 4.96 16.19 -20.66
C SER A 396 4.93 17.72 -20.50
N HIS A 397 3.85 18.37 -20.87
CA HIS A 397 3.70 19.83 -20.70
C HIS A 397 3.50 20.25 -19.24
N TYR A 398 3.06 19.32 -18.37
CA TYR A 398 2.74 19.65 -16.97
C TYR A 398 3.76 19.06 -16.01
N THR A 399 4.76 19.85 -15.68
CA THR A 399 5.83 19.45 -14.76
C THR A 399 5.84 20.32 -13.51
N ILE A 400 6.39 19.78 -12.42
CA ILE A 400 6.60 20.46 -11.15
C ILE A 400 8.07 20.41 -10.75
N PRO A 401 8.64 21.46 -10.14
CA PRO A 401 10.04 21.45 -9.70
C PRO A 401 10.23 20.53 -8.50
N ILE A 402 11.24 19.69 -8.56
CA ILE A 402 11.73 18.90 -7.42
C ILE A 402 12.58 19.82 -6.56
N ARG A 403 12.20 20.01 -5.30
CA ARG A 403 12.89 20.85 -4.34
C ARG A 403 13.42 20.00 -3.19
N PRO A 404 14.63 19.41 -3.32
CA PRO A 404 15.21 18.60 -2.26
C PRO A 404 15.42 19.45 -1.01
N GLY A 405 15.21 18.85 0.16
CA GLY A 405 15.43 19.52 1.44
C GLY A 405 14.41 20.60 1.83
N ARG A 406 13.32 20.79 1.07
CA ARG A 406 12.26 21.73 1.46
C ARG A 406 11.60 21.31 2.78
N LYS A 407 11.74 22.15 3.79
CA LYS A 407 11.14 21.99 5.12
C LYS A 407 10.01 22.99 5.29
N ASP A 408 8.79 22.56 5.03
CA ASP A 408 7.62 23.40 5.35
C ASP A 408 7.20 23.13 6.80
N LYS A 409 7.01 24.18 7.61
CA LYS A 409 6.39 24.06 8.94
C LYS A 409 4.97 23.52 8.74
N ARG A 410 4.74 22.27 9.14
CA ARG A 410 3.39 21.70 9.17
C ARG A 410 2.68 22.23 10.42
N ASN A 411 1.64 23.01 10.25
CA ASN A 411 0.68 23.23 11.33
C ASN A 411 0.05 21.86 11.64
N ILE A 412 0.38 21.29 12.79
CA ILE A 412 -0.26 20.07 13.30
C ILE A 412 -1.68 20.46 13.65
N LYS A 413 -2.58 20.31 12.69
CA LYS A 413 -4.01 20.38 13.01
C LYS A 413 -4.32 19.21 13.94
N PRO A 414 -5.04 19.41 15.05
CA PRO A 414 -5.52 18.28 15.85
C PRO A 414 -6.26 17.34 14.91
N LYS A 415 -6.06 16.00 15.08
CA LYS A 415 -6.82 15.02 14.30
C LYS A 415 -8.29 15.34 14.54
N SER A 416 -8.96 15.92 13.54
CA SER A 416 -10.39 16.10 13.59
C SER A 416 -11.02 14.73 13.78
N ALA A 417 -12.08 14.66 14.60
CA ALA A 417 -12.90 13.47 14.68
C ALA A 417 -13.27 13.03 13.26
N VAL A 418 -13.38 11.73 13.03
CA VAL A 418 -13.82 11.21 11.75
C VAL A 418 -15.24 11.74 11.52
N TYR A 419 -15.39 12.70 10.62
CA TYR A 419 -16.70 13.23 10.27
C TYR A 419 -17.38 12.25 9.33
N TYR A 420 -18.69 12.12 9.49
CA TYR A 420 -19.53 11.43 8.52
C TYR A 420 -19.35 12.13 7.17
N LEU A 421 -18.87 11.38 6.19
CA LEU A 421 -18.84 11.86 4.82
C LEU A 421 -20.30 11.81 4.29
N TYR A 422 -21.00 12.92 4.43
CA TYR A 422 -22.23 13.10 3.69
C TYR A 422 -21.87 13.65 2.32
N ARG A 423 -22.14 12.88 1.28
CA ARG A 423 -22.25 13.49 -0.03
C ARG A 423 -23.49 14.37 -0.02
N VAL A 424 -23.28 15.65 -0.30
CA VAL A 424 -24.39 16.51 -0.70
C VAL A 424 -24.93 15.93 -2.00
N ALA A 425 -26.22 15.57 -2.00
CA ALA A 425 -26.89 14.93 -3.13
C ALA A 425 -26.86 15.84 -4.38
#